data_cff5855ec2cd3ea4c28ab36194bb7ea1
#
_entry.id   cff5855ec2cd3ea4c28ab36194bb7ea1
#
_cell.length_a   1.000
_cell.length_b   1.000
_cell.length_c   1.000
_cell.angle_alpha   90.00
_cell.angle_beta   90.00
_cell.angle_gamma   90.00
#
_symmetry.space_group_name_H-M   'P 1'
#
loop_
_entity.id
_entity.type
_entity.pdbx_description
1 polymer ?
#
loop_
_entity_poly.entity_id
_entity_poly.type
_entity_poly.pdbx_seq_one_letter_code
_entity_poly.pdbx_strand_id
1 'polypeptide(L)'
;MTFLKMSTFISGALLALTPLYAQATALPETSLSTEESAMVDWIDAHQEGAIALLEETVNIGSGTMNHEGVRAVGVVMARELNALGLSSRWIEMPPEINRAGHLFASKPGKSKKLLLIGHLDTVFEADDAFQAFTREGNIGQGPGIADMKDGNAVIVYALKALQSIGALDDIAVTVAYTGDEEKTGRPLSVSRKDLIDAGKWADITLGFEGGITSEGTDWATIARRSSSSWMLEVSGKQAHSSGVFS
;
A
#
# COMPACT_ATOMS: atom_id res chain seq x y z
N MET A 1 53.08 -43.13 28.11
CA MET A 1 52.32 -41.92 27.80
C MET A 1 51.30 -42.25 26.76
N THR A 2 50.05 -42.59 27.21
CA THR A 2 49.02 -43.16 26.34
C THR A 2 48.00 -42.08 26.09
N PHE A 3 47.84 -41.67 24.81
CA PHE A 3 46.81 -40.71 24.42
C PHE A 3 45.50 -41.42 24.14
N LEU A 4 44.50 -41.13 24.94
CA LEU A 4 43.13 -41.57 24.80
C LEU A 4 42.41 -40.63 23.80
N LYS A 5 42.04 -41.14 22.62
CA LYS A 5 41.18 -40.45 21.68
C LYS A 5 39.71 -40.68 22.06
N MET A 6 39.06 -39.60 22.49
CA MET A 6 37.60 -39.62 22.74
C MET A 6 36.90 -39.12 21.46
N SER A 7 36.26 -40.04 20.73
CA SER A 7 35.38 -39.74 19.60
C SER A 7 33.98 -39.53 20.12
N THR A 8 33.51 -38.28 20.08
CA THR A 8 32.13 -37.96 20.40
C THR A 8 31.31 -38.03 19.12
N PHE A 9 30.48 -39.05 18.97
CA PHE A 9 29.45 -39.12 17.93
C PHE A 9 28.29 -38.20 18.32
N ILE A 10 28.11 -37.10 17.61
CA ILE A 10 26.87 -36.31 17.68
C ILE A 10 25.96 -36.84 16.59
N SER A 11 24.98 -37.68 16.98
CA SER A 11 23.88 -38.06 16.11
C SER A 11 22.90 -36.87 16.00
N GLY A 12 23.07 -36.07 14.97
CA GLY A 12 22.09 -35.08 14.62
C GLY A 12 20.85 -35.70 14.00
N ALA A 13 19.75 -35.73 14.74
CA ALA A 13 18.46 -36.05 14.17
C ALA A 13 18.03 -34.89 13.25
N LEU A 14 18.13 -35.11 11.94
CA LEU A 14 17.61 -34.21 10.93
C LEU A 14 16.07 -34.34 10.95
N LEU A 15 15.37 -33.47 11.68
CA LEU A 15 13.93 -33.30 11.51
C LEU A 15 13.71 -32.66 10.14
N ALA A 16 13.29 -33.45 9.17
CA ALA A 16 12.78 -32.95 7.91
C ALA A 16 11.44 -32.25 8.17
N LEU A 17 11.50 -30.93 8.31
CA LEU A 17 10.31 -30.06 8.23
C LEU A 17 9.85 -30.10 6.77
N THR A 18 8.95 -31.01 6.41
CA THR A 18 8.20 -30.91 5.17
C THR A 18 7.33 -29.65 5.28
N PRO A 19 7.47 -28.68 4.38
CA PRO A 19 6.54 -27.55 4.35
C PRO A 19 5.15 -28.12 4.06
N LEU A 20 4.22 -27.93 5.00
CA LEU A 20 2.80 -28.10 4.73
C LEU A 20 2.41 -27.00 3.73
N TYR A 21 2.51 -27.29 2.44
CA TYR A 21 1.79 -26.50 1.45
C TYR A 21 0.31 -26.82 1.68
N ALA A 22 -0.42 -25.86 2.26
CA ALA A 22 -1.86 -25.89 2.17
C ALA A 22 -2.19 -25.85 0.67
N GLN A 23 -2.64 -26.97 0.13
CA GLN A 23 -3.22 -27.00 -1.20
C GLN A 23 -4.45 -26.09 -1.12
N ALA A 24 -4.35 -24.91 -1.71
CA ALA A 24 -5.51 -24.10 -1.98
C ALA A 24 -6.39 -24.95 -2.91
N THR A 25 -7.44 -25.54 -2.37
CA THR A 25 -8.50 -26.08 -3.20
C THR A 25 -9.03 -24.93 -4.01
N ALA A 26 -8.94 -25.02 -5.34
CA ALA A 26 -9.57 -24.05 -6.23
C ALA A 26 -11.02 -23.92 -5.79
N LEU A 27 -11.41 -22.70 -5.41
CA LEU A 27 -12.80 -22.41 -5.15
C LEU A 27 -13.57 -22.74 -6.44
N PRO A 28 -14.76 -23.36 -6.35
CA PRO A 28 -15.58 -23.56 -7.54
C PRO A 28 -15.74 -22.22 -8.24
N GLU A 29 -15.66 -22.19 -9.58
CA GLU A 29 -15.99 -21.01 -10.38
C GLU A 29 -17.43 -20.62 -10.02
N THR A 30 -17.56 -19.65 -9.11
CA THR A 30 -18.84 -19.05 -8.82
C THR A 30 -19.13 -18.07 -9.96
N SER A 31 -20.17 -18.31 -10.71
CA SER A 31 -20.68 -17.33 -11.67
C SER A 31 -20.97 -16.03 -10.93
N LEU A 32 -20.56 -14.90 -11.52
CA LEU A 32 -20.87 -13.57 -11.00
C LEU A 32 -22.39 -13.43 -10.83
N SER A 33 -22.82 -12.75 -9.78
CA SER A 33 -24.21 -12.30 -9.64
C SER A 33 -24.56 -11.27 -10.72
N THR A 34 -25.82 -10.94 -10.84
CA THR A 34 -26.28 -9.89 -11.77
C THR A 34 -25.64 -8.53 -11.43
N GLU A 35 -25.53 -8.21 -10.15
CA GLU A 35 -24.93 -6.98 -9.65
C GLU A 35 -23.41 -6.95 -9.92
N GLU A 36 -22.70 -8.05 -9.66
CA GLU A 36 -21.28 -8.17 -9.96
C GLU A 36 -21.01 -8.06 -11.46
N SER A 37 -21.82 -8.72 -12.30
CA SER A 37 -21.72 -8.60 -13.76
C SER A 37 -21.94 -7.17 -14.22
N ALA A 38 -22.92 -6.46 -13.68
CA ALA A 38 -23.19 -5.07 -13.99
C ALA A 38 -22.01 -4.14 -13.61
N MET A 39 -21.32 -4.41 -12.48
CA MET A 39 -20.12 -3.67 -12.09
C MET A 39 -18.96 -3.93 -13.03
N VAL A 40 -18.74 -5.19 -13.47
CA VAL A 40 -17.69 -5.53 -14.44
C VAL A 40 -17.96 -4.83 -15.77
N ASP A 41 -19.18 -4.91 -16.30
CA ASP A 41 -19.56 -4.23 -17.53
C ASP A 41 -19.36 -2.70 -17.44
N TRP A 42 -19.68 -2.13 -16.27
CA TRP A 42 -19.46 -0.71 -16.03
C TRP A 42 -17.96 -0.35 -16.05
N ILE A 43 -17.12 -1.16 -15.37
CA ILE A 43 -15.65 -0.96 -15.35
C ILE A 43 -15.08 -1.06 -16.75
N ASP A 44 -15.49 -2.06 -17.54
CA ASP A 44 -15.02 -2.27 -18.92
C ASP A 44 -15.36 -1.07 -19.81
N ALA A 45 -16.55 -0.49 -19.62
CA ALA A 45 -16.97 0.71 -20.36
C ALA A 45 -16.22 1.99 -19.94
N HIS A 46 -15.54 2.00 -18.78
CA HIS A 46 -14.91 3.19 -18.20
C HIS A 46 -13.38 3.08 -18.02
N GLN A 47 -12.73 2.07 -18.61
CA GLN A 47 -11.28 1.86 -18.48
C GLN A 47 -10.44 3.07 -18.90
N GLU A 48 -10.78 3.72 -20.02
CA GLU A 48 -10.02 4.90 -20.47
C GLU A 48 -10.11 6.06 -19.47
N GLY A 49 -11.23 6.20 -18.76
CA GLY A 49 -11.35 7.17 -17.66
C GLY A 49 -10.44 6.85 -16.49
N ALA A 50 -10.28 5.56 -16.13
CA ALA A 50 -9.35 5.12 -15.09
C ALA A 50 -7.90 5.40 -15.50
N ILE A 51 -7.55 5.12 -16.76
CA ILE A 51 -6.22 5.41 -17.30
C ILE A 51 -5.96 6.93 -17.31
N ALA A 52 -6.95 7.75 -17.67
CA ALA A 52 -6.81 9.20 -17.64
C ALA A 52 -6.56 9.74 -16.20
N LEU A 53 -7.22 9.18 -15.20
CA LEU A 53 -6.96 9.52 -13.80
C LEU A 53 -5.54 9.08 -13.37
N LEU A 54 -5.11 7.90 -13.79
CA LEU A 54 -3.75 7.41 -13.56
C LEU A 54 -2.73 8.34 -14.21
N GLU A 55 -2.90 8.70 -15.49
CA GLU A 55 -2.04 9.63 -16.22
C GLU A 55 -1.97 11.00 -15.51
N GLU A 56 -3.12 11.57 -15.10
CA GLU A 56 -3.17 12.83 -14.37
C GLU A 56 -2.32 12.77 -13.10
N THR A 57 -2.46 11.72 -12.29
CA THR A 57 -1.74 11.60 -11.03
C THR A 57 -0.26 11.25 -11.22
N VAL A 58 0.09 10.45 -12.24
CA VAL A 58 1.48 10.09 -12.55
C VAL A 58 2.27 11.32 -13.01
N ASN A 59 1.65 12.20 -13.80
CA ASN A 59 2.29 13.44 -14.27
C ASN A 59 2.47 14.50 -13.16
N ILE A 60 2.02 14.21 -11.94
CA ILE A 60 2.33 15.02 -10.76
C ILE A 60 3.48 14.32 -10.02
N GLY A 61 4.68 14.91 -10.06
CA GLY A 61 5.84 14.40 -9.32
C GLY A 61 5.57 14.44 -7.81
N SER A 62 5.44 13.29 -7.16
CA SER A 62 5.06 13.16 -5.75
C SER A 62 6.05 12.33 -4.93
N GLY A 63 7.37 12.48 -5.17
CA GLY A 63 8.37 11.95 -4.24
C GLY A 63 8.05 12.34 -2.80
N THR A 64 8.32 11.49 -1.82
CA THR A 64 7.89 11.72 -0.42
C THR A 64 8.30 13.09 0.11
N MET A 65 9.47 13.60 -0.30
CA MET A 65 9.96 14.89 0.16
C MET A 65 9.47 16.06 -0.69
N ASN A 66 8.81 15.82 -1.81
CA ASN A 66 8.08 16.82 -2.59
C ASN A 66 6.68 17.02 -2.00
N HIS A 67 6.59 17.73 -0.88
CA HIS A 67 5.34 17.93 -0.14
C HIS A 67 4.24 18.57 -0.98
N GLU A 68 4.59 19.47 -1.89
CA GLU A 68 3.63 20.11 -2.80
C GLU A 68 3.05 19.11 -3.78
N GLY A 69 3.89 18.25 -4.37
CA GLY A 69 3.47 17.21 -5.28
C GLY A 69 2.58 16.17 -4.62
N VAL A 70 2.95 15.68 -3.43
CA VAL A 70 2.13 14.76 -2.64
C VAL A 70 0.75 15.36 -2.35
N ARG A 71 0.71 16.65 -1.96
CA ARG A 71 -0.55 17.37 -1.72
C ARG A 71 -1.36 17.53 -3.00
N ALA A 72 -0.71 17.80 -4.14
CA ALA A 72 -1.38 17.97 -5.42
C ALA A 72 -2.05 16.66 -5.88
N VAL A 73 -1.38 15.51 -5.74
CA VAL A 73 -2.03 14.20 -5.96
C VAL A 73 -3.22 14.04 -5.01
N GLY A 74 -3.06 14.41 -3.73
CA GLY A 74 -4.14 14.38 -2.76
C GLY A 74 -5.35 15.22 -3.17
N VAL A 75 -5.14 16.38 -3.79
CA VAL A 75 -6.24 17.24 -4.33
C VAL A 75 -7.00 16.53 -5.44
N VAL A 76 -6.30 15.86 -6.37
CA VAL A 76 -6.92 15.08 -7.45
C VAL A 76 -7.77 13.96 -6.85
N MET A 77 -7.22 13.18 -5.93
CA MET A 77 -7.93 12.08 -5.30
C MET A 77 -9.12 12.55 -4.45
N ALA A 78 -8.98 13.68 -3.75
CA ALA A 78 -10.09 14.29 -3.00
C ALA A 78 -11.23 14.73 -3.92
N ARG A 79 -10.92 15.29 -5.11
CA ARG A 79 -11.92 15.63 -6.14
C ARG A 79 -12.76 14.42 -6.52
N GLU A 80 -12.11 13.31 -6.84
CA GLU A 80 -12.77 12.06 -7.23
C GLU A 80 -13.64 11.48 -6.11
N LEU A 81 -13.11 11.43 -4.88
CA LEU A 81 -13.84 10.89 -3.74
C LEU A 81 -15.02 11.78 -3.31
N ASN A 82 -14.85 13.11 -3.38
CA ASN A 82 -15.95 14.04 -3.09
C ASN A 82 -17.08 13.93 -4.12
N ALA A 83 -16.77 13.68 -5.41
CA ALA A 83 -17.77 13.45 -6.44
C ALA A 83 -18.61 12.19 -6.18
N LEU A 84 -18.08 11.23 -5.40
CA LEU A 84 -18.77 10.02 -4.94
C LEU A 84 -19.59 10.24 -3.63
N GLY A 85 -19.60 11.48 -3.12
CA GLY A 85 -20.30 11.83 -1.88
C GLY A 85 -19.53 11.49 -0.60
N LEU A 86 -18.24 11.18 -0.69
CA LEU A 86 -17.38 11.10 0.49
C LEU A 86 -17.00 12.53 0.92
N SER A 87 -16.82 12.73 2.23
CA SER A 87 -16.27 13.98 2.77
C SER A 87 -14.78 13.84 3.00
N SER A 88 -13.97 14.54 2.23
CA SER A 88 -12.52 14.51 2.35
C SER A 88 -11.99 15.52 3.36
N ARG A 89 -10.87 15.17 4.03
CA ARG A 89 -10.08 16.05 4.89
C ARG A 89 -8.61 15.75 4.72
N TRP A 90 -7.79 16.78 4.72
CA TRP A 90 -6.35 16.64 4.79
C TRP A 90 -5.90 16.66 6.26
N ILE A 91 -4.99 15.75 6.62
CA ILE A 91 -4.37 15.69 7.94
C ILE A 91 -2.96 16.22 7.81
N GLU A 92 -2.72 17.39 8.38
CA GLU A 92 -1.40 18.00 8.40
C GLU A 92 -0.46 17.23 9.34
N MET A 93 0.78 17.07 8.92
CA MET A 93 1.81 16.59 9.83
C MET A 93 2.46 17.74 10.57
N PRO A 94 2.81 17.56 11.85
CA PRO A 94 3.62 18.53 12.58
C PRO A 94 4.94 18.81 11.86
N PRO A 95 5.45 20.05 11.90
CA PRO A 95 6.67 20.43 11.16
C PRO A 95 7.88 19.53 11.43
N GLU A 96 8.02 19.03 12.64
CA GLU A 96 9.11 18.13 13.06
C GLU A 96 9.04 16.75 12.37
N ILE A 97 7.87 16.33 11.90
CA ILE A 97 7.72 15.10 11.11
C ILE A 97 8.24 15.30 9.69
N ASN A 98 8.18 16.53 9.18
CA ASN A 98 8.67 16.91 7.86
C ASN A 98 8.09 16.01 6.74
N ARG A 99 6.75 15.92 6.69
CA ARG A 99 5.98 15.18 5.67
C ARG A 99 4.75 15.98 5.25
N ALA A 100 4.29 15.70 4.05
CA ALA A 100 3.16 16.43 3.45
C ALA A 100 1.84 16.29 4.23
N GLY A 101 1.63 15.16 4.88
CA GLY A 101 0.36 14.82 5.52
C GLY A 101 -0.40 13.73 4.77
N HIS A 102 -1.68 13.55 5.10
CA HIS A 102 -2.49 12.44 4.62
C HIS A 102 -3.88 12.91 4.17
N LEU A 103 -4.43 12.27 3.16
CA LEU A 103 -5.81 12.46 2.74
C LEU A 103 -6.69 11.35 3.35
N PHE A 104 -7.75 11.75 4.03
CA PHE A 104 -8.83 10.87 4.46
C PHE A 104 -10.14 11.33 3.85
N ALA A 105 -10.94 10.39 3.33
CA ALA A 105 -12.28 10.67 2.86
C ALA A 105 -13.25 9.60 3.40
N SER A 106 -14.39 10.02 3.91
CA SER A 106 -15.32 9.10 4.57
C SER A 106 -16.77 9.36 4.17
N LYS A 107 -17.55 8.29 4.11
CA LYS A 107 -19.00 8.31 3.92
C LYS A 107 -19.63 7.39 4.97
N PRO A 108 -20.65 7.84 5.69
CA PRO A 108 -21.42 6.96 6.58
C PRO A 108 -22.25 5.95 5.77
N GLY A 109 -22.53 4.81 6.36
CA GLY A 109 -23.41 3.78 5.79
C GLY A 109 -23.99 2.90 6.88
N LYS A 110 -24.80 1.92 6.48
CA LYS A 110 -25.46 0.98 7.39
C LYS A 110 -24.83 -0.40 7.41
N SER A 111 -23.95 -0.69 6.44
CA SER A 111 -23.24 -1.97 6.32
C SER A 111 -22.00 -2.04 7.21
N LYS A 112 -21.19 -3.10 7.02
CA LYS A 112 -19.87 -3.21 7.61
C LYS A 112 -19.01 -2.01 7.22
N LYS A 113 -18.12 -1.63 8.14
CA LYS A 113 -17.19 -0.52 7.98
C LYS A 113 -15.99 -0.97 7.18
N LEU A 114 -15.79 -0.37 6.04
CA LEU A 114 -14.72 -0.67 5.09
C LEU A 114 -13.65 0.42 5.14
N LEU A 115 -12.39 0.05 5.33
CA LEU A 115 -11.24 0.91 5.19
C LEU A 115 -10.46 0.50 3.94
N LEU A 116 -10.27 1.44 3.01
CA LEU A 116 -9.45 1.29 1.82
C LEU A 116 -8.17 2.11 2.01
N ILE A 117 -7.02 1.47 1.84
CA ILE A 117 -5.72 2.09 2.11
C ILE A 117 -4.90 2.17 0.83
N GLY A 118 -4.30 3.34 0.60
CA GLY A 118 -3.28 3.59 -0.39
C GLY A 118 -2.30 4.66 0.06
N HIS A 119 -1.39 5.07 -0.83
CA HIS A 119 -0.50 6.20 -0.59
C HIS A 119 -0.37 7.12 -1.82
N LEU A 120 0.04 8.37 -1.57
CA LEU A 120 0.13 9.43 -2.58
C LEU A 120 1.56 9.69 -3.04
N ASP A 121 2.53 9.33 -2.18
CA ASP A 121 3.94 9.54 -2.43
C ASP A 121 4.54 8.43 -3.29
N THR A 122 5.75 8.66 -3.76
CA THR A 122 6.55 7.71 -4.54
C THR A 122 8.01 7.82 -4.13
N VAL A 123 8.83 6.86 -4.54
CA VAL A 123 10.29 6.92 -4.37
C VAL A 123 10.97 7.94 -5.31
N PHE A 124 10.26 8.46 -6.34
CA PHE A 124 10.80 9.36 -7.36
C PHE A 124 10.71 10.81 -6.88
N GLU A 125 11.83 11.34 -6.37
CA GLU A 125 11.90 12.71 -5.89
C GLU A 125 11.90 13.73 -7.05
N ALA A 126 11.75 15.02 -6.74
CA ALA A 126 11.56 16.08 -7.75
C ALA A 126 12.74 16.25 -8.71
N ASP A 127 13.95 15.81 -8.34
CA ASP A 127 15.15 15.85 -9.15
C ASP A 127 15.39 14.58 -9.99
N ASP A 128 14.50 13.59 -9.88
CA ASP A 128 14.54 12.39 -10.73
C ASP A 128 14.16 12.74 -12.17
N ALA A 129 14.88 12.17 -13.13
CA ALA A 129 14.61 12.36 -14.55
C ALA A 129 13.32 11.63 -15.04
N PHE A 130 12.86 10.63 -14.31
CA PHE A 130 11.68 9.84 -14.63
C PHE A 130 10.43 10.47 -13.99
N GLN A 131 9.80 11.44 -14.68
CA GLN A 131 8.71 12.27 -14.13
C GLN A 131 7.43 12.28 -14.97
N ALA A 132 7.38 11.55 -16.09
CA ALA A 132 6.25 11.64 -17.01
C ALA A 132 5.59 10.28 -17.28
N PHE A 133 4.28 10.31 -17.42
CA PHE A 133 3.51 9.18 -17.96
C PHE A 133 3.76 9.04 -19.45
N THR A 134 3.97 7.81 -19.90
CA THR A 134 3.98 7.44 -21.31
C THR A 134 3.15 6.19 -21.51
N ARG A 135 2.47 6.08 -22.65
CA ARG A 135 1.67 4.90 -23.01
C ARG A 135 2.00 4.44 -24.42
N GLU A 136 2.30 3.17 -24.55
CA GLU A 136 2.48 2.52 -25.86
C GLU A 136 1.57 1.28 -25.90
N GLY A 137 0.48 1.39 -26.67
CA GLY A 137 -0.56 0.36 -26.70
C GLY A 137 -1.19 0.13 -25.33
N ASN A 138 -0.99 -1.07 -24.77
CA ASN A 138 -1.51 -1.48 -23.47
C ASN A 138 -0.47 -1.38 -22.33
N ILE A 139 0.69 -0.79 -22.61
CA ILE A 139 1.75 -0.63 -21.62
C ILE A 139 1.84 0.84 -21.25
N GLY A 140 1.65 1.14 -19.95
CA GLY A 140 1.90 2.44 -19.34
C GLY A 140 3.23 2.43 -18.57
N GLN A 141 3.98 3.52 -18.63
CA GLN A 141 5.20 3.75 -17.85
C GLN A 141 5.15 5.13 -17.22
N GLY A 142 5.62 5.24 -15.99
CA GLY A 142 5.69 6.51 -15.26
C GLY A 142 5.98 6.31 -13.78
N PRO A 143 6.39 7.37 -13.07
CA PRO A 143 6.76 7.30 -11.66
C PRO A 143 5.57 6.90 -10.79
N GLY A 144 5.74 5.82 -10.01
CA GLY A 144 4.74 5.35 -9.05
C GLY A 144 3.48 4.74 -9.69
N ILE A 145 3.51 4.34 -10.98
CA ILE A 145 2.36 3.66 -11.61
C ILE A 145 1.97 2.44 -10.78
N ALA A 146 2.88 1.46 -10.62
CA ALA A 146 2.59 0.20 -9.94
C ALA A 146 2.72 0.29 -8.41
N ASP A 147 3.29 1.38 -7.89
CA ASP A 147 3.50 1.64 -6.48
C ASP A 147 3.21 3.12 -6.15
N MET A 148 1.94 3.47 -5.79
CA MET A 148 0.74 2.63 -6.04
C MET A 148 -0.38 3.47 -6.67
N LYS A 149 -0.05 4.35 -7.64
CA LYS A 149 -1.05 5.25 -8.26
C LYS A 149 -2.13 4.50 -9.04
N ASP A 150 -1.81 3.32 -9.58
CA ASP A 150 -2.80 2.42 -10.19
C ASP A 150 -3.78 1.88 -9.14
N GLY A 151 -3.29 1.42 -7.98
CA GLY A 151 -4.12 1.00 -6.87
C GLY A 151 -5.05 2.11 -6.37
N ASN A 152 -4.58 3.37 -6.37
CA ASN A 152 -5.42 4.51 -6.05
C ASN A 152 -6.54 4.73 -7.09
N ALA A 153 -6.25 4.56 -8.39
CA ALA A 153 -7.25 4.61 -9.44
C ALA A 153 -8.25 3.44 -9.31
N VAL A 154 -7.77 2.24 -8.96
CA VAL A 154 -8.62 1.06 -8.70
C VAL A 154 -9.60 1.35 -7.56
N ILE A 155 -9.15 1.94 -6.44
CA ILE A 155 -10.05 2.33 -5.33
C ILE A 155 -11.17 3.24 -5.82
N VAL A 156 -10.84 4.29 -6.58
CA VAL A 156 -11.84 5.25 -7.07
C VAL A 156 -12.83 4.57 -8.02
N TYR A 157 -12.34 3.76 -8.96
CA TYR A 157 -13.21 3.13 -9.96
C TYR A 157 -14.03 1.97 -9.40
N ALA A 158 -13.55 1.25 -8.40
CA ALA A 158 -14.35 0.30 -7.65
C ALA A 158 -15.52 0.99 -6.91
N LEU A 159 -15.27 2.16 -6.29
CA LEU A 159 -16.32 2.94 -5.65
C LEU A 159 -17.32 3.52 -6.67
N LYS A 160 -16.85 3.95 -7.86
CA LYS A 160 -17.72 4.38 -8.95
C LYS A 160 -18.60 3.25 -9.48
N ALA A 161 -18.05 2.04 -9.60
CA ALA A 161 -18.81 0.86 -10.01
C ALA A 161 -19.90 0.51 -8.99
N LEU A 162 -19.59 0.55 -7.68
CA LEU A 162 -20.58 0.40 -6.62
C LEU A 162 -21.66 1.49 -6.68
N GLN A 163 -21.29 2.74 -6.99
CA GLN A 163 -22.24 3.83 -7.16
C GLN A 163 -23.18 3.59 -8.34
N SER A 164 -22.67 3.05 -9.45
CA SER A 164 -23.45 2.82 -10.69
C SER A 164 -24.63 1.87 -10.50
N ILE A 165 -24.53 0.95 -9.52
CA ILE A 165 -25.60 0.02 -9.16
C ILE A 165 -26.36 0.44 -7.88
N GLY A 166 -26.06 1.63 -7.33
CA GLY A 166 -26.67 2.14 -6.10
C GLY A 166 -26.20 1.49 -4.80
N ALA A 167 -25.19 0.62 -4.85
CA ALA A 167 -24.71 -0.09 -3.66
C ALA A 167 -23.81 0.77 -2.74
N LEU A 168 -23.22 1.85 -3.24
CA LEU A 168 -22.31 2.69 -2.45
C LEU A 168 -23.03 3.43 -1.30
N ASP A 169 -24.32 3.68 -1.41
CA ASP A 169 -25.06 4.45 -0.40
C ASP A 169 -25.24 3.71 0.93
N ASP A 170 -25.21 2.39 0.90
CA ASP A 170 -25.32 1.57 2.10
C ASP A 170 -23.98 1.22 2.75
N ILE A 171 -22.86 1.52 2.10
CA ILE A 171 -21.53 1.17 2.58
C ILE A 171 -20.96 2.27 3.48
N ALA A 172 -20.60 1.92 4.72
CA ALA A 172 -19.77 2.76 5.57
C ALA A 172 -18.32 2.62 5.12
N VAL A 173 -17.77 3.62 4.42
CA VAL A 173 -16.42 3.57 3.85
C VAL A 173 -15.55 4.71 4.32
N THR A 174 -14.29 4.42 4.59
CA THR A 174 -13.20 5.38 4.74
C THR A 174 -12.09 5.01 3.76
N VAL A 175 -11.64 5.97 2.98
CA VAL A 175 -10.44 5.87 2.17
C VAL A 175 -9.34 6.65 2.88
N ALA A 176 -8.18 6.05 3.07
CA ALA A 176 -7.01 6.65 3.71
C ALA A 176 -5.82 6.56 2.76
N TYR A 177 -5.38 7.72 2.28
CA TYR A 177 -4.16 7.84 1.49
C TYR A 177 -3.06 8.50 2.32
N THR A 178 -2.00 7.74 2.64
CA THR A 178 -0.84 8.32 3.33
C THR A 178 0.06 9.05 2.33
N GLY A 179 0.75 10.09 2.77
CA GLY A 179 1.66 10.87 1.94
C GLY A 179 3.12 10.67 2.32
N ASP A 180 3.45 9.54 2.97
CA ASP A 180 4.79 9.23 3.45
C ASP A 180 5.00 7.71 3.62
N GLU A 181 4.42 6.89 2.76
CA GLU A 181 4.60 5.44 2.83
C GLU A 181 6.06 5.08 2.57
N GLU A 182 6.64 5.61 1.50
CA GLU A 182 7.97 5.32 0.98
C GLU A 182 9.10 5.81 1.90
N LYS A 183 8.86 6.90 2.60
CA LYS A 183 9.77 7.44 3.64
C LYS A 183 8.97 7.85 4.86
N THR A 184 8.56 6.87 5.65
CA THR A 184 7.67 7.08 6.79
C THR A 184 8.20 8.08 7.79
N GLY A 185 7.39 9.11 8.11
CA GLY A 185 7.68 10.08 9.16
C GLY A 185 7.77 9.45 10.55
N ARG A 186 8.65 9.96 11.39
CA ARG A 186 8.87 9.44 12.74
C ARG A 186 8.61 10.51 13.80
N PRO A 187 8.07 10.16 14.98
CA PRO A 187 7.71 8.82 15.44
C PRO A 187 6.39 8.32 14.81
N LEU A 188 6.25 7.01 14.65
CA LEU A 188 5.04 6.38 14.06
C LEU A 188 3.77 6.67 14.88
N SER A 189 3.89 6.89 16.17
CA SER A 189 2.78 7.28 17.05
C SER A 189 2.13 8.62 16.63
N VAL A 190 2.83 9.43 15.86
CA VAL A 190 2.32 10.68 15.28
C VAL A 190 1.89 10.44 13.83
N SER A 191 2.80 10.01 12.96
CA SER A 191 2.54 9.89 11.52
C SER A 191 1.51 8.82 11.15
N ARG A 192 1.30 7.79 11.97
CA ARG A 192 0.33 6.72 11.72
C ARG A 192 -0.89 6.74 12.63
N LYS A 193 -1.01 7.77 13.47
CA LYS A 193 -2.10 7.86 14.44
C LYS A 193 -3.48 7.72 13.79
N ASP A 194 -3.76 8.54 12.80
CA ASP A 194 -5.08 8.57 12.16
C ASP A 194 -5.37 7.29 11.36
N LEU A 195 -4.35 6.69 10.73
CA LEU A 195 -4.48 5.41 10.05
C LEU A 195 -4.76 4.27 11.03
N ILE A 196 -4.08 4.25 12.18
CA ILE A 196 -4.33 3.27 13.25
C ILE A 196 -5.74 3.43 13.79
N ASP A 197 -6.21 4.66 13.99
CA ASP A 197 -7.55 4.91 14.50
C ASP A 197 -8.63 4.52 13.47
N ALA A 198 -8.39 4.74 12.17
CA ALA A 198 -9.24 4.24 11.09
C ALA A 198 -9.24 2.70 11.04
N GLY A 199 -8.09 2.05 11.24
CA GLY A 199 -8.01 0.58 11.32
C GLY A 199 -8.79 -0.01 12.50
N LYS A 200 -8.80 0.67 13.65
CA LYS A 200 -9.62 0.27 14.80
C LYS A 200 -11.12 0.46 14.57
N TRP A 201 -11.50 1.43 13.74
CA TRP A 201 -12.88 1.68 13.37
C TRP A 201 -13.42 0.66 12.38
N ALA A 202 -12.58 0.14 11.48
CA ALA A 202 -12.98 -0.72 10.37
C ALA A 202 -13.29 -2.16 10.82
N ASP A 203 -14.27 -2.78 10.16
CA ASP A 203 -14.52 -4.22 10.25
C ASP A 203 -13.67 -4.98 9.21
N ILE A 204 -13.39 -4.34 8.06
CA ILE A 204 -12.60 -4.89 6.95
C ILE A 204 -11.65 -3.80 6.46
N THR A 205 -10.40 -4.19 6.24
CA THR A 205 -9.37 -3.30 5.67
C THR A 205 -8.78 -3.94 4.42
N LEU A 206 -8.71 -3.17 3.34
CA LEU A 206 -8.11 -3.57 2.06
C LEU A 206 -6.99 -2.58 1.70
N GLY A 207 -5.80 -3.10 1.41
CA GLY A 207 -4.67 -2.36 0.83
C GLY A 207 -4.58 -2.67 -0.66
N PHE A 208 -4.28 -1.67 -1.47
CA PHE A 208 -4.30 -1.76 -2.93
C PHE A 208 -2.88 -1.65 -3.53
N GLU A 209 -1.91 -2.18 -2.83
CA GLU A 209 -0.54 -2.36 -3.33
C GLU A 209 -0.49 -3.36 -4.49
N GLY A 210 0.65 -3.43 -5.17
CA GLY A 210 0.85 -4.33 -6.30
C GLY A 210 0.40 -5.76 -6.02
N GLY A 211 -0.52 -6.25 -6.85
CA GLY A 211 -1.05 -7.61 -6.76
C GLY A 211 -0.03 -8.67 -7.13
N ILE A 212 -0.23 -9.88 -6.66
CA ILE A 212 0.59 -11.05 -7.05
C ILE A 212 -0.22 -11.88 -8.03
N THR A 213 0.25 -11.98 -9.27
CA THR A 213 -0.28 -12.92 -10.25
C THR A 213 0.72 -14.05 -10.46
N SER A 214 0.30 -15.27 -10.25
CA SER A 214 1.13 -16.46 -10.46
C SER A 214 0.32 -17.54 -11.16
N GLU A 215 0.86 -18.10 -12.23
CA GLU A 215 0.23 -19.17 -13.02
C GLU A 215 -1.20 -18.82 -13.50
N GLY A 216 -1.43 -17.54 -13.86
CA GLY A 216 -2.73 -17.06 -14.32
C GLY A 216 -3.78 -16.87 -13.22
N THR A 217 -3.37 -16.92 -11.96
CA THR A 217 -4.24 -16.70 -10.79
C THR A 217 -3.79 -15.45 -10.05
N ASP A 218 -4.74 -14.57 -9.72
CA ASP A 218 -4.51 -13.42 -8.86
C ASP A 218 -4.67 -13.79 -7.39
N TRP A 219 -3.73 -13.32 -6.57
CA TRP A 219 -3.67 -13.66 -5.16
C TRP A 219 -3.86 -12.44 -4.28
N ALA A 220 -4.75 -12.54 -3.31
CA ALA A 220 -4.83 -11.58 -2.22
C ALA A 220 -3.92 -11.98 -1.06
N THR A 221 -3.06 -11.07 -0.60
CA THR A 221 -2.21 -11.29 0.57
C THR A 221 -3.01 -11.09 1.84
N ILE A 222 -3.19 -12.15 2.63
CA ILE A 222 -3.93 -12.12 3.90
C ILE A 222 -3.03 -12.15 5.14
N ALA A 223 -1.72 -12.37 4.96
CA ALA A 223 -0.73 -12.34 6.03
C ALA A 223 0.64 -11.94 5.47
N ARG A 224 1.38 -11.15 6.24
CA ARG A 224 2.73 -10.70 5.87
C ARG A 224 3.71 -10.87 7.04
N ARG A 225 4.99 -10.92 6.70
CA ARG A 225 6.07 -10.82 7.70
C ARG A 225 6.07 -9.42 8.30
N SER A 226 6.45 -9.31 9.57
CA SER A 226 6.81 -8.01 10.13
C SER A 226 8.14 -7.53 9.53
N SER A 227 8.30 -6.21 9.42
CA SER A 227 9.57 -5.56 9.10
C SER A 227 9.97 -4.67 10.27
N SER A 228 11.24 -4.69 10.65
CA SER A 228 11.80 -3.80 11.65
C SER A 228 13.15 -3.29 11.20
N SER A 229 13.39 -2.01 11.47
CA SER A 229 14.67 -1.36 11.21
C SER A 229 15.35 -1.05 12.54
N TRP A 230 16.65 -1.27 12.59
CA TRP A 230 17.46 -1.02 13.78
C TRP A 230 18.57 -0.06 13.41
N MET A 231 18.84 0.88 14.28
CA MET A 231 20.01 1.74 14.20
C MET A 231 20.88 1.46 15.41
N LEU A 232 22.12 1.04 15.19
CA LEU A 232 23.13 0.93 16.24
C LEU A 232 24.03 2.15 16.17
N GLU A 233 24.00 2.97 17.21
CA GLU A 233 24.92 4.08 17.38
C GLU A 233 25.97 3.71 18.40
N VAL A 234 27.24 3.79 18.03
CA VAL A 234 28.37 3.47 18.91
C VAL A 234 29.25 4.70 18.99
N SER A 235 29.44 5.22 20.18
CA SER A 235 30.39 6.27 20.49
C SER A 235 31.57 5.71 21.28
N GLY A 236 32.76 6.18 20.96
CA GLY A 236 33.96 5.73 21.65
C GLY A 236 35.17 6.60 21.35
N LYS A 237 36.22 6.43 22.12
CA LYS A 237 37.48 7.09 21.87
C LYS A 237 38.18 6.37 20.71
N GLN A 238 38.67 7.15 19.74
CA GLN A 238 39.44 6.60 18.63
C GLN A 238 40.71 5.96 19.14
N ALA A 239 40.98 4.71 18.74
CA ALA A 239 42.17 3.96 19.08
C ALA A 239 42.60 3.06 17.92
N HIS A 240 43.83 2.60 17.92
CA HIS A 240 44.35 1.66 16.94
C HIS A 240 43.69 0.27 17.17
N SER A 241 43.30 -0.42 16.09
CA SER A 241 42.61 -1.71 16.15
C SER A 241 43.40 -2.84 16.82
N SER A 242 44.75 -2.69 16.96
CA SER A 242 45.59 -3.62 17.70
C SER A 242 45.65 -3.32 19.20
N GLY A 243 45.07 -2.21 19.68
CA GLY A 243 44.94 -1.89 21.11
C GLY A 243 43.76 -2.65 21.69
N VAL A 244 44.06 -3.62 22.54
CA VAL A 244 43.00 -4.42 23.20
C VAL A 244 42.57 -3.68 24.45
N PHE A 245 41.31 -3.21 24.46
CA PHE A 245 40.55 -2.84 25.67
C PHE A 245 41.34 -2.05 26.74
N SER A 246 41.64 -0.81 26.45
CA SER A 246 42.12 0.11 27.51
C SER A 246 41.03 1.14 27.85
#